data_94637b535edabd3370c2b0de296ce065
#
_entry.id   94637b535edabd3370c2b0de296ce065
#
_cell.length_a   1.000
_cell.length_b   1.000
_cell.length_c   1.000
_cell.angle_alpha   90.00
_cell.angle_beta   90.00
_cell.angle_gamma   90.00
#
_symmetry.space_group_name_H-M   'P 1'
#
loop_
_entity.id
_entity.type
_entity.pdbx_description
1 polymer ?
#
loop_
_entity_poly.entity_id
_entity_poly.type
_entity_poly.pdbx_seq_one_letter_code
_entity_poly.pdbx_strand_id
1 'polypeptide(L)'
;MAVAIKTAVVRLDHIAVPTNDLGTSLAFYTDVLGARFNRLVNCNLRGLNRVVPEMVFVTVANHRGMGIALQDEVIPPPIRALEGPVCGFEIDERGIEGVTQALRERGVAFEGPVEYPAPSPIAASVFVQDPQQNTFELSVRRDDRRSSDPPQGHLGLRRISHVRLEVTDLELARQWYTETLELEPYEAVPGERQLTFAIGETGQLFIVHEVPTMTRRSHYARGPHVDVKVPIGAFEAFVPRLTNVERYWGPNGHEIPWHEPDPKTVYFYDPFGNRFQVSENRPHH
;
A
#
# COMPACT_ATOMS: atom_id res chain seq x y z
N MET A 1 13.89 -32.47 13.38
CA MET A 1 14.17 -31.04 13.59
C MET A 1 13.01 -30.27 12.97
N ALA A 2 12.25 -29.50 13.75
CA ALA A 2 11.23 -28.60 13.21
C ALA A 2 11.97 -27.50 12.41
N VAL A 3 11.64 -27.35 11.13
CA VAL A 3 12.14 -26.22 10.34
C VAL A 3 11.53 -24.96 10.96
N ALA A 4 12.36 -24.03 11.41
CA ALA A 4 11.87 -22.75 11.92
C ALA A 4 11.08 -22.06 10.81
N ILE A 5 9.80 -21.75 11.05
CA ILE A 5 8.98 -21.02 10.10
C ILE A 5 9.52 -19.58 10.06
N LYS A 6 9.95 -19.14 8.87
CA LYS A 6 10.35 -17.75 8.66
C LYS A 6 9.11 -16.87 8.87
N THR A 7 9.20 -15.89 9.78
CA THR A 7 8.07 -15.01 10.15
C THR A 7 8.05 -13.69 9.38
N ALA A 8 9.09 -13.43 8.58
CA ALA A 8 9.25 -12.21 7.79
C ALA A 8 8.05 -11.90 6.88
N VAL A 9 7.79 -10.65 6.66
CA VAL A 9 6.88 -10.20 5.59
C VAL A 9 7.40 -10.67 4.25
N VAL A 10 6.56 -11.37 3.49
CA VAL A 10 6.94 -11.96 2.20
C VAL A 10 6.37 -11.22 1.00
N ARG A 11 5.33 -10.42 1.19
CA ARG A 11 4.69 -9.68 0.09
C ARG A 11 3.93 -8.47 0.59
N LEU A 12 3.93 -7.39 -0.21
CA LEU A 12 2.96 -6.31 -0.20
C LEU A 12 1.76 -6.75 -1.06
N ASP A 13 0.58 -6.83 -0.47
CA ASP A 13 -0.61 -7.37 -1.16
C ASP A 13 -1.46 -6.26 -1.78
N HIS A 14 -1.91 -5.32 -0.95
CA HIS A 14 -2.67 -4.18 -1.42
C HIS A 14 -2.44 -2.94 -0.56
N ILE A 15 -2.86 -1.81 -1.10
CA ILE A 15 -2.92 -0.54 -0.38
C ILE A 15 -4.36 -0.06 -0.45
N ALA A 16 -4.93 0.31 0.70
CA ALA A 16 -6.23 0.95 0.74
C ALA A 16 -6.08 2.47 0.80
N VAL A 17 -6.86 3.16 0.00
CA VAL A 17 -6.91 4.62 -0.06
C VAL A 17 -8.32 5.13 0.24
N PRO A 18 -8.47 6.32 0.82
CA PRO A 18 -9.78 6.86 1.16
C PRO A 18 -10.46 7.50 -0.05
N THR A 19 -11.80 7.47 -0.05
CA THR A 19 -12.62 8.24 -0.99
C THR A 19 -13.91 8.74 -0.33
N ASN A 20 -14.41 9.86 -0.77
CA ASN A 20 -15.79 10.31 -0.48
C ASN A 20 -16.77 9.91 -1.60
N ASP A 21 -16.27 9.44 -2.75
CA ASP A 21 -17.06 9.03 -3.90
C ASP A 21 -16.46 7.79 -4.56
N LEU A 22 -17.05 6.62 -4.26
CA LEU A 22 -16.63 5.34 -4.85
C LEU A 22 -16.77 5.30 -6.36
N GLY A 23 -17.81 5.94 -6.91
CA GLY A 23 -18.08 5.92 -8.36
C GLY A 23 -16.99 6.65 -9.14
N THR A 24 -16.72 7.89 -8.75
CA THR A 24 -15.70 8.73 -9.38
C THR A 24 -14.30 8.12 -9.21
N SER A 25 -13.98 7.60 -8.02
CA SER A 25 -12.71 6.95 -7.78
C SER A 25 -12.58 5.67 -8.60
N LEU A 26 -13.58 4.80 -8.63
CA LEU A 26 -13.54 3.57 -9.41
C LEU A 26 -13.32 3.86 -10.89
N ALA A 27 -14.01 4.86 -11.46
CA ALA A 27 -13.81 5.28 -12.85
C ALA A 27 -12.35 5.70 -13.11
N PHE A 28 -11.72 6.47 -12.22
CA PHE A 28 -10.30 6.80 -12.34
C PHE A 28 -9.41 5.55 -12.38
N TYR A 29 -9.62 4.60 -11.46
CA TYR A 29 -8.80 3.39 -11.40
C TYR A 29 -8.98 2.49 -12.61
N THR A 30 -10.21 2.37 -13.14
CA THR A 30 -10.48 1.55 -14.33
C THR A 30 -10.06 2.23 -15.61
N ASP A 31 -10.42 3.49 -15.80
CA ASP A 31 -10.30 4.17 -17.08
C ASP A 31 -8.93 4.84 -17.26
N VAL A 32 -8.30 5.30 -16.16
CA VAL A 32 -6.98 5.93 -16.19
C VAL A 32 -5.88 4.90 -15.89
N LEU A 33 -5.93 4.23 -14.72
CA LEU A 33 -4.88 3.28 -14.37
C LEU A 33 -5.04 1.93 -15.08
N GLY A 34 -6.19 1.65 -15.71
CA GLY A 34 -6.44 0.38 -16.39
C GLY A 34 -6.60 -0.81 -15.43
N ALA A 35 -6.93 -0.52 -14.18
CA ALA A 35 -7.25 -1.54 -13.20
C ALA A 35 -8.57 -2.23 -13.53
N ARG A 36 -8.76 -3.47 -13.05
CA ARG A 36 -10.02 -4.20 -13.22
C ARG A 36 -10.78 -4.24 -11.91
N PHE A 37 -12.10 -4.02 -11.98
CA PHE A 37 -12.97 -4.25 -10.82
C PHE A 37 -12.80 -5.71 -10.34
N ASN A 38 -12.63 -5.87 -9.04
CA ASN A 38 -12.52 -7.19 -8.41
C ASN A 38 -13.77 -7.52 -7.61
N ARG A 39 -14.02 -6.74 -6.56
CA ARG A 39 -15.17 -6.97 -5.67
C ARG A 39 -15.58 -5.73 -4.91
N LEU A 40 -16.85 -5.73 -4.49
CA LEU A 40 -17.38 -4.79 -3.52
C LEU A 40 -17.45 -5.46 -2.15
N VAL A 41 -16.94 -4.80 -1.14
CA VAL A 41 -17.11 -5.18 0.27
C VAL A 41 -18.18 -4.28 0.87
N ASN A 42 -19.18 -4.90 1.46
CA ASN A 42 -20.25 -4.19 2.13
C ASN A 42 -20.09 -4.29 3.65
N CYS A 43 -20.24 -3.18 4.33
CA CYS A 43 -20.39 -3.17 5.77
C CYS A 43 -21.85 -3.47 6.14
N ASN A 44 -22.03 -4.50 6.96
CA ASN A 44 -23.31 -4.71 7.62
C ASN A 44 -23.32 -3.85 8.90
N LEU A 45 -23.94 -2.70 8.87
CA LEU A 45 -24.14 -1.85 10.04
C LEU A 45 -25.06 -2.61 11.00
N ARG A 46 -24.46 -3.33 11.95
CA ARG A 46 -25.20 -4.10 12.97
C ARG A 46 -26.21 -3.19 13.68
N GLY A 47 -27.46 -3.57 13.61
CA GLY A 47 -28.60 -2.85 14.22
C GLY A 47 -29.42 -1.97 13.30
N LEU A 48 -28.96 -1.64 12.08
CA LEU A 48 -29.72 -0.80 11.16
C LEU A 48 -30.31 -1.55 9.97
N ASN A 49 -30.12 -2.85 9.84
CA ASN A 49 -30.54 -3.67 8.67
C ASN A 49 -30.15 -3.04 7.32
N ARG A 50 -29.08 -2.27 7.29
CA ARG A 50 -28.55 -1.59 6.10
C ARG A 50 -27.23 -2.18 5.70
N VAL A 51 -27.14 -2.62 4.45
CA VAL A 51 -25.89 -2.94 3.79
C VAL A 51 -25.45 -1.70 3.04
N VAL A 52 -24.32 -1.13 3.39
CA VAL A 52 -23.72 0.02 2.69
C VAL A 52 -22.41 -0.41 2.07
N PRO A 53 -22.09 0.06 0.84
CA PRO A 53 -20.79 -0.17 0.27
C PRO A 53 -19.74 0.50 1.16
N GLU A 54 -18.71 -0.27 1.53
CA GLU A 54 -17.63 0.21 2.39
C GLU A 54 -16.34 0.37 1.62
N MET A 55 -16.05 -0.61 0.76
CA MET A 55 -14.79 -0.65 0.03
C MET A 55 -14.97 -1.35 -1.31
N VAL A 56 -14.33 -0.83 -2.33
CA VAL A 56 -14.15 -1.50 -3.63
C VAL A 56 -12.72 -1.97 -3.74
N PHE A 57 -12.53 -3.21 -4.15
CA PHE A 57 -11.22 -3.71 -4.56
C PHE A 57 -11.09 -3.70 -6.08
N VAL A 58 -9.97 -3.20 -6.55
CA VAL A 58 -9.54 -3.29 -7.95
C VAL A 58 -8.25 -4.07 -8.06
N THR A 59 -8.05 -4.73 -9.19
CA THR A 59 -6.89 -5.56 -9.45
C THR A 59 -6.01 -4.90 -10.49
N VAL A 60 -4.72 -4.80 -10.19
CA VAL A 60 -3.68 -4.45 -11.15
C VAL A 60 -2.85 -5.70 -11.41
N ALA A 61 -2.71 -6.09 -12.67
CA ALA A 61 -2.12 -7.37 -13.09
C ALA A 61 -2.84 -8.57 -12.45
N ASN A 62 -2.12 -9.53 -11.88
CA ASN A 62 -2.68 -10.70 -11.22
C ASN A 62 -2.83 -10.54 -9.69
N HIS A 63 -2.66 -9.31 -9.19
CA HIS A 63 -2.68 -9.00 -7.77
C HIS A 63 -3.89 -8.14 -7.38
N ARG A 64 -4.31 -8.21 -6.13
CA ARG A 64 -5.46 -7.42 -5.62
C ARG A 64 -5.27 -5.91 -5.70
N GLY A 65 -4.12 -5.43 -5.91
CA GLY A 65 -3.77 -4.04 -6.20
C GLY A 65 -4.22 -3.03 -5.17
N MET A 66 -5.50 -2.68 -5.14
CA MET A 66 -5.96 -1.55 -4.32
C MET A 66 -7.33 -1.78 -3.70
N GLY A 67 -7.47 -1.28 -2.46
CA GLY A 67 -8.75 -1.03 -1.81
C GLY A 67 -9.10 0.45 -1.89
N ILE A 68 -10.34 0.76 -2.23
CA ILE A 68 -10.89 2.13 -2.27
C ILE A 68 -11.95 2.19 -1.17
N ALA A 69 -11.61 2.83 -0.05
CA ALA A 69 -12.42 2.82 1.17
C ALA A 69 -13.29 4.08 1.26
N LEU A 70 -14.61 3.90 1.28
CA LEU A 70 -15.56 5.01 1.44
C LEU A 70 -15.44 5.61 2.84
N GLN A 71 -15.38 6.93 2.89
CA GLN A 71 -15.34 7.72 4.13
C GLN A 71 -16.58 8.59 4.23
N ASP A 72 -17.20 8.62 5.40
CA ASP A 72 -18.36 9.48 5.68
C ASP A 72 -17.97 10.95 5.88
N GLU A 73 -16.77 11.19 6.43
CA GLU A 73 -16.25 12.54 6.62
C GLU A 73 -15.50 13.03 5.39
N VAL A 74 -15.55 14.32 5.17
CA VAL A 74 -14.81 14.97 4.07
C VAL A 74 -13.31 14.77 4.28
N ILE A 75 -12.67 14.16 3.28
CA ILE A 75 -11.22 13.96 3.27
C ILE A 75 -10.57 15.30 2.94
N PRO A 76 -9.73 15.85 3.83
CA PRO A 76 -9.03 17.09 3.53
C PRO A 76 -8.01 16.89 2.39
N PRO A 77 -7.67 17.94 1.63
CA PRO A 77 -6.59 17.86 0.66
C PRO A 77 -5.26 17.56 1.35
N PRO A 78 -4.31 16.91 0.67
CA PRO A 78 -2.99 16.67 1.21
C PRO A 78 -2.26 18.00 1.43
N ILE A 79 -1.52 18.10 2.52
CA ILE A 79 -0.69 19.29 2.80
C ILE A 79 0.72 19.16 2.17
N ARG A 80 1.07 17.97 1.67
CA ARG A 80 2.31 17.64 0.96
C ARG A 80 2.03 16.71 -0.21
N ALA A 81 2.80 16.87 -1.28
CA ALA A 81 2.62 16.07 -2.50
C ALA A 81 2.76 14.55 -2.28
N LEU A 82 3.59 14.12 -1.33
CA LEU A 82 3.80 12.71 -0.99
C LEU A 82 3.21 12.32 0.37
N GLU A 83 2.21 13.05 0.85
CA GLU A 83 1.47 12.67 2.05
C GLU A 83 0.82 11.30 1.81
N GLY A 84 1.24 10.33 2.60
CA GLY A 84 1.03 8.93 2.32
C GLY A 84 -0.09 8.24 3.07
N PRO A 85 -0.28 6.98 2.74
CA PRO A 85 0.59 6.13 1.92
C PRO A 85 0.50 6.44 0.43
N VAL A 86 1.66 6.54 -0.26
CA VAL A 86 1.74 6.62 -1.73
C VAL A 86 1.92 5.23 -2.29
N CYS A 87 1.00 4.82 -3.16
CA CYS A 87 1.09 3.53 -3.85
C CYS A 87 1.96 3.64 -5.10
N GLY A 88 3.03 2.87 -5.17
CA GLY A 88 3.92 2.80 -6.31
C GLY A 88 3.62 1.60 -7.21
N PHE A 89 3.46 1.86 -8.51
CA PHE A 89 3.29 0.82 -9.53
C PHE A 89 4.54 0.71 -10.40
N GLU A 90 4.94 -0.52 -10.69
CA GLU A 90 5.94 -0.79 -11.73
C GLU A 90 5.28 -0.70 -13.10
N ILE A 91 5.90 0.04 -14.00
CA ILE A 91 5.48 0.18 -15.40
C ILE A 91 6.32 -0.70 -16.32
N ASP A 92 5.79 -0.94 -17.52
CA ASP A 92 6.40 -1.76 -18.55
C ASP A 92 7.64 -1.13 -19.21
N GLU A 93 8.16 -1.82 -20.24
CA GLU A 93 9.35 -1.41 -20.99
C GLU A 93 9.19 -0.13 -21.80
N ARG A 94 7.97 0.37 -22.01
CA ARG A 94 7.75 1.70 -22.64
C ARG A 94 8.32 2.81 -21.77
N GLY A 95 8.48 2.54 -20.48
CA GLY A 95 9.10 3.43 -19.52
C GLY A 95 8.33 4.73 -19.29
N ILE A 96 9.02 5.70 -18.73
CA ILE A 96 8.46 6.99 -18.34
C ILE A 96 7.91 7.76 -19.56
N GLU A 97 8.59 7.71 -20.69
CA GLU A 97 8.17 8.42 -21.91
C GLU A 97 6.81 7.90 -22.41
N GLY A 98 6.65 6.58 -22.54
CA GLY A 98 5.38 5.98 -22.96
C GLY A 98 4.23 6.26 -21.99
N VAL A 99 4.48 6.23 -20.69
CA VAL A 99 3.47 6.54 -19.69
C VAL A 99 3.07 8.01 -19.71
N THR A 100 4.02 8.94 -19.78
CA THR A 100 3.72 10.38 -19.85
C THR A 100 2.96 10.75 -21.11
N GLN A 101 3.28 10.12 -22.25
CA GLN A 101 2.49 10.27 -23.47
C GLN A 101 1.06 9.78 -23.29
N ALA A 102 0.86 8.58 -22.74
CA ALA A 102 -0.47 8.02 -22.49
C ALA A 102 -1.30 8.86 -21.52
N LEU A 103 -0.69 9.47 -20.50
CA LEU A 103 -1.36 10.40 -19.59
C LEU A 103 -1.80 11.69 -20.30
N ARG A 104 -0.92 12.29 -21.13
CA ARG A 104 -1.27 13.50 -21.91
C ARG A 104 -2.42 13.25 -22.88
N GLU A 105 -2.41 12.11 -23.58
CA GLU A 105 -3.47 11.73 -24.53
C GLU A 105 -4.84 11.61 -23.85
N ARG A 106 -4.86 11.33 -22.54
CA ARG A 106 -6.08 11.23 -21.72
C ARG A 106 -6.41 12.51 -20.95
N GLY A 107 -5.61 13.53 -21.07
CA GLY A 107 -5.81 14.77 -20.31
C GLY A 107 -5.60 14.62 -18.81
N VAL A 108 -4.86 13.59 -18.37
CA VAL A 108 -4.55 13.34 -16.96
C VAL A 108 -3.33 14.17 -16.55
N ALA A 109 -3.50 15.01 -15.53
CA ALA A 109 -2.40 15.77 -14.96
C ALA A 109 -1.41 14.83 -14.23
N PHE A 110 -0.12 15.13 -14.34
CA PHE A 110 0.92 14.39 -13.64
C PHE A 110 2.08 15.33 -13.29
N GLU A 111 2.86 14.94 -12.30
CA GLU A 111 4.11 15.58 -11.90
C GLU A 111 5.31 14.71 -12.28
N GLY A 112 6.42 15.37 -12.62
CA GLY A 112 7.64 14.69 -13.07
C GLY A 112 7.84 14.79 -14.59
N PRO A 113 8.74 13.96 -15.19
CA PRO A 113 9.44 12.85 -14.53
C PRO A 113 10.47 13.29 -13.47
N VAL A 114 10.60 12.46 -12.44
CA VAL A 114 11.65 12.57 -11.43
C VAL A 114 12.64 11.44 -11.63
N GLU A 115 13.92 11.77 -11.80
CA GLU A 115 15.01 10.81 -11.87
C GLU A 115 15.66 10.64 -10.49
N TYR A 116 15.96 9.40 -10.13
CA TYR A 116 16.62 9.09 -8.88
C TYR A 116 18.06 8.65 -9.13
N PRO A 117 19.04 9.15 -8.35
CA PRO A 117 20.43 8.73 -8.50
C PRO A 117 20.64 7.28 -8.02
N ALA A 118 21.70 6.62 -8.49
CA ALA A 118 22.17 5.39 -7.88
C ALA A 118 22.66 5.68 -6.43
N PRO A 119 22.46 4.76 -5.47
CA PRO A 119 22.02 3.36 -5.61
C PRO A 119 20.50 3.13 -5.53
N SER A 120 19.66 4.16 -5.67
CA SER A 120 18.20 3.97 -5.61
C SER A 120 17.73 2.82 -6.52
N PRO A 121 16.91 1.88 -6.02
CA PRO A 121 16.36 0.79 -6.83
C PRO A 121 15.31 1.28 -7.84
N ILE A 122 14.78 2.50 -7.68
CA ILE A 122 13.92 3.17 -8.65
C ILE A 122 14.80 4.07 -9.51
N ALA A 123 14.63 3.98 -10.83
CA ALA A 123 15.37 4.80 -11.78
C ALA A 123 14.70 6.14 -12.03
N ALA A 124 13.41 6.12 -12.30
CA ALA A 124 12.62 7.30 -12.56
C ALA A 124 11.14 7.05 -12.25
N SER A 125 10.39 8.12 -11.98
CA SER A 125 8.97 8.07 -11.69
C SER A 125 8.22 9.27 -12.23
N VAL A 126 6.90 9.08 -12.43
CA VAL A 126 5.91 10.16 -12.54
C VAL A 126 4.82 9.95 -11.49
N PHE A 127 4.22 11.03 -11.03
CA PHE A 127 3.19 11.01 -10.01
C PHE A 127 1.87 11.47 -10.60
N VAL A 128 0.81 10.74 -10.28
CA VAL A 128 -0.58 11.07 -10.63
C VAL A 128 -1.42 11.09 -9.38
N GLN A 129 -2.48 11.88 -9.40
CA GLN A 129 -3.44 11.94 -8.31
C GLN A 129 -4.82 11.49 -8.78
N ASP A 130 -5.51 10.74 -7.93
CA ASP A 130 -6.91 10.41 -8.14
C ASP A 130 -7.82 11.63 -7.82
N PRO A 131 -9.14 11.56 -8.06
CA PRO A 131 -10.07 12.64 -7.75
C PRO A 131 -10.12 13.06 -6.27
N GLN A 132 -9.67 12.20 -5.36
CA GLN A 132 -9.53 12.49 -3.93
C GLN A 132 -8.13 12.96 -3.55
N GLN A 133 -7.27 13.22 -4.54
CA GLN A 133 -5.89 13.65 -4.37
C GLN A 133 -5.02 12.60 -3.63
N ASN A 134 -5.37 11.31 -3.71
CA ASN A 134 -4.44 10.25 -3.35
C ASN A 134 -3.36 10.16 -4.42
N THR A 135 -2.09 10.16 -3.98
CA THR A 135 -0.95 10.15 -4.90
C THR A 135 -0.52 8.73 -5.25
N PHE A 136 -0.27 8.49 -6.53
CA PHE A 136 0.27 7.26 -7.09
C PHE A 136 1.59 7.55 -7.78
N GLU A 137 2.55 6.65 -7.63
CA GLU A 137 3.85 6.71 -8.29
C GLU A 137 3.93 5.63 -9.37
N LEU A 138 4.15 6.04 -10.61
CA LEU A 138 4.37 5.17 -11.75
C LEU A 138 5.87 5.14 -12.02
N SER A 139 6.52 4.00 -11.79
CA SER A 139 7.98 3.94 -11.67
C SER A 139 8.63 2.88 -12.54
N VAL A 140 9.86 3.18 -12.96
CA VAL A 140 10.78 2.24 -13.59
C VAL A 140 11.80 1.77 -12.57
N ARG A 141 11.96 0.45 -12.45
CA ARG A 141 12.98 -0.17 -11.61
C ARG A 141 14.36 -0.11 -12.28
N ARG A 142 15.39 0.16 -11.48
CA ARG A 142 16.80 0.09 -11.92
C ARG A 142 17.39 -1.28 -11.76
N ASP A 143 17.01 -1.97 -10.67
CA ASP A 143 17.52 -3.29 -10.33
C ASP A 143 16.93 -4.41 -11.22
N ASP A 144 17.46 -5.61 -11.09
CA ASP A 144 17.04 -6.81 -11.82
C ASP A 144 15.79 -7.48 -11.23
N ARG A 145 15.26 -6.97 -10.13
CA ARG A 145 14.04 -7.46 -9.45
C ARG A 145 12.76 -6.93 -10.09
N ARG A 146 12.77 -6.76 -11.40
CA ARG A 146 11.60 -6.35 -12.18
C ARG A 146 10.55 -7.45 -12.19
N SER A 147 9.29 -7.04 -12.21
CA SER A 147 8.18 -7.98 -12.34
C SER A 147 8.19 -8.66 -13.71
N SER A 148 7.95 -9.96 -13.72
CA SER A 148 7.62 -10.73 -14.92
C SER A 148 6.13 -10.71 -15.24
N ASP A 149 5.30 -10.07 -14.43
CA ASP A 149 3.87 -9.98 -14.67
C ASP A 149 3.58 -9.25 -15.98
N PRO A 150 2.58 -9.70 -16.76
CA PRO A 150 2.20 -9.02 -17.98
C PRO A 150 1.67 -7.63 -17.67
N PRO A 151 2.06 -6.60 -18.44
CA PRO A 151 1.57 -5.25 -18.25
C PRO A 151 0.07 -5.16 -18.54
N GLN A 152 -0.62 -4.32 -17.79
CA GLN A 152 -2.07 -4.10 -17.92
C GLN A 152 -2.43 -2.64 -18.17
N GLY A 153 -3.57 -2.47 -18.83
CA GLY A 153 -4.09 -1.16 -19.16
C GLY A 153 -3.17 -0.36 -20.11
N HIS A 154 -3.55 0.87 -20.35
CA HIS A 154 -2.82 1.74 -21.28
C HIS A 154 -1.55 2.33 -20.67
N LEU A 155 -1.44 2.32 -19.35
CA LEU A 155 -0.23 2.75 -18.65
C LEU A 155 0.79 1.62 -18.47
N GLY A 156 0.45 0.39 -18.87
CA GLY A 156 1.34 -0.75 -18.78
C GLY A 156 1.74 -1.13 -17.35
N LEU A 157 0.80 -1.02 -16.41
CA LEU A 157 1.07 -1.34 -15.01
C LEU A 157 1.27 -2.84 -14.84
N ARG A 158 2.31 -3.24 -14.10
CA ARG A 158 2.65 -4.64 -13.85
C ARG A 158 2.21 -5.11 -12.47
N ARG A 159 2.57 -4.37 -11.43
CA ARG A 159 2.26 -4.71 -10.03
C ARG A 159 2.40 -3.49 -9.14
N ILE A 160 1.95 -3.61 -7.89
CA ILE A 160 2.42 -2.73 -6.83
C ILE A 160 3.89 -3.04 -6.60
N SER A 161 4.76 -2.09 -6.89
CA SER A 161 6.21 -2.24 -6.73
C SER A 161 6.69 -1.78 -5.36
N HIS A 162 6.03 -0.79 -4.78
CA HIS A 162 6.40 -0.21 -3.50
C HIS A 162 5.27 0.57 -2.85
N VAL A 163 5.52 0.93 -1.59
CA VAL A 163 4.74 1.94 -0.87
C VAL A 163 5.71 2.98 -0.32
N ARG A 164 5.32 4.27 -0.38
CA ARG A 164 6.01 5.34 0.36
C ARG A 164 5.20 5.72 1.58
N LEU A 165 5.88 5.84 2.71
CA LEU A 165 5.31 6.19 4.01
C LEU A 165 6.11 7.33 4.62
N GLU A 166 5.43 8.15 5.42
CA GLU A 166 6.05 9.20 6.21
C GLU A 166 6.47 8.66 7.57
N VAL A 167 7.60 9.14 8.07
CA VAL A 167 8.11 8.86 9.42
C VAL A 167 8.71 10.13 10.01
N THR A 168 8.82 10.24 11.33
CA THR A 168 9.44 11.39 11.99
C THR A 168 10.85 11.12 12.51
N ASP A 169 11.31 9.89 12.42
CA ASP A 169 12.63 9.44 12.89
C ASP A 169 13.09 8.25 12.06
N LEU A 170 14.13 8.45 11.25
CA LEU A 170 14.66 7.41 10.36
C LEU A 170 15.37 6.29 11.12
N GLU A 171 16.01 6.58 12.26
CA GLU A 171 16.69 5.55 13.02
C GLU A 171 15.71 4.60 13.69
N LEU A 172 14.67 5.14 14.33
CA LEU A 172 13.58 4.36 14.87
C LEU A 172 12.85 3.57 13.76
N ALA A 173 12.65 4.18 12.58
CA ALA A 173 12.08 3.50 11.42
C ALA A 173 12.97 2.33 10.97
N ARG A 174 14.28 2.56 10.84
CA ARG A 174 15.24 1.51 10.46
C ARG A 174 15.13 0.31 11.39
N GLN A 175 15.20 0.57 12.70
CA GLN A 175 15.08 -0.47 13.71
C GLN A 175 13.77 -1.23 13.60
N TRP A 176 12.65 -0.52 13.58
CA TRP A 176 11.34 -1.14 13.61
C TRP A 176 11.03 -1.96 12.34
N TYR A 177 11.28 -1.41 11.14
CA TYR A 177 11.03 -2.13 9.88
C TYR A 177 11.93 -3.34 9.71
N THR A 178 13.17 -3.29 10.21
CA THR A 178 14.10 -4.42 10.17
C THR A 178 13.77 -5.49 11.20
N GLU A 179 13.48 -5.10 12.46
CA GLU A 179 13.27 -6.05 13.55
C GLU A 179 11.85 -6.61 13.61
N THR A 180 10.82 -5.78 13.33
CA THR A 180 9.42 -6.18 13.42
C THR A 180 8.91 -6.81 12.14
N LEU A 181 9.11 -6.19 10.98
CA LEU A 181 8.68 -6.70 9.69
C LEU A 181 9.72 -7.59 9.01
N GLU A 182 10.95 -7.67 9.54
CA GLU A 182 12.10 -8.40 9.00
C GLU A 182 12.43 -8.01 7.54
N LEU A 183 12.32 -6.71 7.23
CA LEU A 183 12.64 -6.20 5.91
C LEU A 183 14.15 -6.00 5.75
N GLU A 184 14.64 -6.19 4.54
CA GLU A 184 16.05 -6.03 4.18
C GLU A 184 16.34 -4.57 3.79
N PRO A 185 17.20 -3.83 4.50
CA PRO A 185 17.52 -2.46 4.13
C PRO A 185 18.36 -2.42 2.84
N TYR A 186 18.01 -1.49 1.94
CA TYR A 186 18.86 -1.10 0.82
C TYR A 186 19.92 -0.10 1.27
N GLU A 187 20.97 0.02 0.46
CA GLU A 187 21.96 1.08 0.63
C GLU A 187 21.28 2.46 0.56
N ALA A 188 21.57 3.30 1.53
CA ALA A 188 21.02 4.66 1.58
C ALA A 188 21.61 5.52 0.46
N VAL A 189 20.77 6.32 -0.18
CA VAL A 189 21.23 7.35 -1.12
C VAL A 189 21.83 8.49 -0.29
N PRO A 190 23.10 8.85 -0.48
CA PRO A 190 23.72 9.90 0.31
C PRO A 190 22.99 11.23 0.20
N GLY A 191 22.72 11.87 1.34
CA GLY A 191 22.04 13.17 1.41
C GLY A 191 20.52 13.12 1.34
N GLU A 192 19.92 11.97 1.09
CA GLU A 192 18.46 11.81 1.15
C GLU A 192 17.98 11.49 2.57
N ARG A 193 16.86 12.12 2.96
CA ARG A 193 16.18 11.83 4.23
C ARG A 193 15.15 10.73 4.04
N GLN A 194 15.60 9.59 3.52
CA GLN A 194 14.75 8.42 3.31
C GLN A 194 15.53 7.12 3.53
N LEU A 195 14.79 6.05 3.81
CA LEU A 195 15.27 4.67 3.82
C LEU A 195 14.43 3.84 2.87
N THR A 196 15.08 2.87 2.24
CA THR A 196 14.43 1.89 1.38
C THR A 196 14.68 0.49 1.92
N PHE A 197 13.64 -0.32 1.95
CA PHE A 197 13.70 -1.72 2.38
C PHE A 197 13.12 -2.61 1.29
N ALA A 198 13.70 -3.81 1.11
CA ALA A 198 13.15 -4.85 0.26
C ALA A 198 12.24 -5.79 1.05
N ILE A 199 11.20 -6.25 0.39
CA ILE A 199 10.34 -7.31 0.89
C ILE A 199 10.78 -8.63 0.25
N GLY A 200 11.45 -9.46 1.04
CA GLY A 200 11.75 -10.84 0.72
C GLY A 200 12.07 -11.12 -0.75
N GLU A 201 11.54 -12.23 -1.27
CA GLU A 201 11.77 -12.69 -2.64
C GLU A 201 11.06 -11.88 -3.72
N THR A 202 10.00 -11.15 -3.36
CA THR A 202 9.22 -10.38 -4.34
C THR A 202 9.97 -9.15 -4.85
N GLY A 203 10.92 -8.65 -4.08
CA GLY A 203 11.64 -7.43 -4.40
C GLY A 203 10.77 -6.17 -4.37
N GLN A 204 9.54 -6.24 -3.85
CA GLN A 204 8.72 -5.05 -3.58
C GLN A 204 9.40 -4.21 -2.50
N LEU A 205 9.11 -2.91 -2.43
CA LEU A 205 9.82 -2.01 -1.54
C LEU A 205 8.89 -1.32 -0.54
N PHE A 206 9.42 -1.06 0.64
CA PHE A 206 8.99 0.02 1.51
C PHE A 206 9.99 1.16 1.41
N ILE A 207 9.50 2.36 1.14
CA ILE A 207 10.29 3.58 1.13
C ILE A 207 9.73 4.48 2.22
N VAL A 208 10.52 4.78 3.22
CA VAL A 208 10.11 5.69 4.29
C VAL A 208 10.89 7.00 4.17
N HIS A 209 10.19 8.12 4.19
CA HIS A 209 10.82 9.43 4.14
C HIS A 209 10.50 10.24 5.39
N GLU A 210 11.48 10.99 5.85
CA GLU A 210 11.39 11.72 7.09
C GLU A 210 10.69 13.06 6.90
N VAL A 211 9.69 13.30 7.73
CA VAL A 211 8.95 14.56 7.81
C VAL A 211 9.02 15.13 9.22
N PRO A 212 8.94 16.45 9.41
CA PRO A 212 9.01 17.05 10.74
C PRO A 212 7.79 16.70 11.61
N THR A 213 6.65 16.44 10.99
CA THR A 213 5.40 16.12 11.69
C THR A 213 4.53 15.23 10.82
N MET A 214 4.00 14.16 11.42
CA MET A 214 3.03 13.31 10.78
C MET A 214 1.69 14.02 10.62
N THR A 215 1.08 13.82 9.46
CA THR A 215 -0.29 14.24 9.19
C THR A 215 -1.09 13.04 8.72
N ARG A 216 -2.39 13.07 8.98
CA ARG A 216 -3.29 12.02 8.53
C ARG A 216 -4.50 12.64 7.88
N ARG A 217 -4.77 12.24 6.65
CA ARG A 217 -5.95 12.68 5.90
C ARG A 217 -7.25 11.99 6.34
N SER A 218 -7.14 10.87 7.05
CA SER A 218 -8.29 10.11 7.54
C SER A 218 -7.94 9.45 8.87
N HIS A 219 -8.82 9.60 9.86
CA HIS A 219 -8.68 9.02 11.21
C HIS A 219 -9.55 7.76 11.42
N TYR A 220 -10.17 7.25 10.35
CA TYR A 220 -11.15 6.16 10.47
C TYR A 220 -10.48 4.79 10.64
N ALA A 221 -11.09 3.98 11.50
CA ALA A 221 -10.69 2.61 11.80
C ALA A 221 -10.65 1.69 10.56
N ARG A 222 -11.26 2.09 9.44
CA ARG A 222 -11.29 1.35 8.18
C ARG A 222 -10.72 2.17 7.01
N GLY A 223 -9.89 3.15 7.34
CA GLY A 223 -9.26 4.06 6.39
C GLY A 223 -8.06 3.45 5.67
N PRO A 224 -7.19 4.33 5.14
CA PRO A 224 -5.99 3.93 4.43
C PRO A 224 -5.13 2.98 5.24
N HIS A 225 -4.64 1.92 4.60
CA HIS A 225 -3.72 0.97 5.20
C HIS A 225 -2.88 0.27 4.15
N VAL A 226 -1.82 -0.35 4.60
CA VAL A 226 -0.92 -1.18 3.80
C VAL A 226 -1.09 -2.63 4.24
N ASP A 227 -1.54 -3.50 3.34
CA ASP A 227 -1.64 -4.93 3.63
C ASP A 227 -0.35 -5.66 3.26
N VAL A 228 0.17 -6.38 4.23
CA VAL A 228 1.34 -7.23 4.09
C VAL A 228 0.99 -8.69 4.38
N LYS A 229 1.71 -9.59 3.73
CA LYS A 229 1.53 -11.03 3.92
C LYS A 229 2.74 -11.64 4.63
N VAL A 230 2.44 -12.56 5.56
CA VAL A 230 3.43 -13.45 6.16
C VAL A 230 3.26 -14.87 5.60
N PRO A 231 4.27 -15.75 5.71
CA PRO A 231 4.14 -17.14 5.27
C PRO A 231 2.96 -17.85 5.92
N ILE A 232 2.39 -18.84 5.21
CA ILE A 232 1.35 -19.71 5.78
C ILE A 232 1.87 -20.38 7.06
N GLY A 233 1.09 -20.31 8.13
CA GLY A 233 1.46 -20.82 9.45
C GLY A 233 2.32 -19.91 10.31
N ALA A 234 2.76 -18.75 9.76
CA ALA A 234 3.58 -17.80 10.51
C ALA A 234 2.77 -16.76 11.31
N PHE A 235 1.48 -16.62 11.02
CA PHE A 235 0.64 -15.55 11.59
C PHE A 235 0.65 -15.53 13.13
N GLU A 236 0.47 -16.69 13.78
CA GLU A 236 0.42 -16.79 15.24
C GLU A 236 1.76 -16.47 15.92
N ALA A 237 2.86 -16.67 15.20
CA ALA A 237 4.19 -16.31 15.70
C ALA A 237 4.54 -14.83 15.40
N PHE A 238 3.94 -14.25 14.37
CA PHE A 238 4.19 -12.87 13.96
C PHE A 238 3.42 -11.86 14.84
N VAL A 239 2.11 -12.10 15.08
CA VAL A 239 1.24 -11.16 15.79
C VAL A 239 1.76 -10.75 17.18
N PRO A 240 2.32 -11.63 18.04
CA PRO A 240 2.85 -11.24 19.34
C PRO A 240 4.02 -10.24 19.30
N ARG A 241 4.66 -10.05 18.14
CA ARG A 241 5.74 -9.07 17.95
C ARG A 241 5.22 -7.65 17.76
N LEU A 242 3.93 -7.50 17.47
CA LEU A 242 3.29 -6.23 17.21
C LEU A 242 2.89 -5.56 18.53
N THR A 243 3.33 -4.33 18.74
CA THR A 243 3.07 -3.57 19.97
C THR A 243 1.80 -2.74 19.93
N ASN A 244 1.38 -2.29 18.75
CA ASN A 244 0.26 -1.37 18.54
C ASN A 244 -0.85 -2.04 17.71
N VAL A 245 -1.34 -3.17 18.18
CA VAL A 245 -2.44 -3.91 17.54
C VAL A 245 -3.76 -3.17 17.77
N GLU A 246 -4.49 -2.95 16.69
CA GLU A 246 -5.83 -2.38 16.75
C GLU A 246 -6.79 -3.39 17.37
N ARG A 247 -7.59 -2.93 18.35
CA ARG A 247 -8.50 -3.77 19.10
C ARG A 247 -9.92 -3.28 18.96
N TYR A 248 -10.84 -4.20 18.79
CA TYR A 248 -12.28 -3.92 18.69
C TYR A 248 -13.04 -4.60 19.83
N TRP A 249 -14.10 -3.97 20.25
CA TRP A 249 -15.03 -4.57 21.22
C TRP A 249 -15.90 -5.60 20.52
N GLY A 250 -15.78 -6.83 20.95
CA GLY A 250 -16.64 -7.92 20.46
C GLY A 250 -18.08 -7.79 20.97
N PRO A 251 -19.00 -8.56 20.40
CA PRO A 251 -20.43 -8.49 20.74
C PRO A 251 -20.74 -8.79 22.21
N ASN A 252 -19.82 -9.41 22.94
CA ASN A 252 -19.96 -9.72 24.37
C ASN A 252 -19.27 -8.71 25.30
N GLY A 253 -18.89 -7.53 24.82
CA GLY A 253 -18.22 -6.52 25.61
C GLY A 253 -16.75 -6.83 25.96
N HIS A 254 -16.17 -7.86 25.36
CA HIS A 254 -14.75 -8.17 25.50
C HIS A 254 -13.94 -7.53 24.36
N GLU A 255 -12.78 -6.99 24.72
CA GLU A 255 -11.82 -6.50 23.77
C GLU A 255 -11.20 -7.67 23.01
N ILE A 256 -11.40 -7.72 21.70
CA ILE A 256 -10.82 -8.75 20.83
C ILE A 256 -9.94 -8.09 19.78
N PRO A 257 -8.77 -8.67 19.44
CA PRO A 257 -8.11 -8.31 18.19
C PRO A 257 -9.10 -8.57 17.07
N TRP A 258 -9.20 -7.62 16.13
CA TRP A 258 -10.10 -7.82 15.00
C TRP A 258 -9.56 -8.92 14.10
N HIS A 259 -10.34 -9.99 13.99
CA HIS A 259 -10.04 -11.11 13.10
C HIS A 259 -11.19 -11.24 12.11
N GLU A 260 -10.91 -11.11 10.84
CA GLU A 260 -11.80 -11.72 9.86
C GLU A 260 -11.73 -13.25 10.04
N PRO A 261 -12.86 -13.96 9.98
CA PRO A 261 -12.88 -15.38 10.28
C PRO A 261 -12.00 -16.20 9.33
N ASP A 262 -11.79 -15.74 8.08
CA ASP A 262 -10.90 -16.39 7.13
C ASP A 262 -10.61 -15.47 5.91
N PRO A 263 -9.36 -15.11 5.58
CA PRO A 263 -8.12 -15.42 6.33
C PRO A 263 -8.01 -14.60 7.61
N LYS A 264 -7.30 -15.13 8.62
CA LYS A 264 -6.97 -14.40 9.84
C LYS A 264 -6.25 -13.10 9.50
N THR A 265 -6.75 -12.00 10.04
CA THR A 265 -6.27 -10.66 9.74
C THR A 265 -6.16 -9.85 11.02
N VAL A 266 -5.09 -9.09 11.16
CA VAL A 266 -4.89 -8.14 12.25
C VAL A 266 -4.47 -6.80 11.69
N TYR A 267 -5.05 -5.72 12.21
CA TYR A 267 -4.61 -4.35 11.95
C TYR A 267 -3.70 -3.86 13.07
N PHE A 268 -2.66 -3.12 12.70
CA PHE A 268 -1.69 -2.57 13.64
C PHE A 268 -1.09 -1.28 13.10
N TYR A 269 -0.36 -0.58 13.97
CA TYR A 269 0.32 0.66 13.61
C TYR A 269 1.82 0.53 13.81
N ASP A 270 2.60 1.15 12.94
CA ASP A 270 4.01 1.40 13.20
C ASP A 270 4.18 2.49 14.30
N PRO A 271 5.40 2.76 14.77
CA PRO A 271 5.65 3.79 15.78
C PRO A 271 5.20 5.20 15.38
N PHE A 272 5.05 5.45 14.09
CA PHE A 272 4.67 6.76 13.53
C PHE A 272 3.16 6.85 13.25
N GLY A 273 2.46 5.73 13.38
CA GLY A 273 1.04 5.62 13.18
C GLY A 273 0.61 5.35 11.75
N ASN A 274 1.50 4.89 10.89
CA ASN A 274 1.09 4.28 9.64
C ASN A 274 0.33 3.00 9.93
N ARG A 275 -0.84 2.82 9.30
CA ARG A 275 -1.72 1.68 9.54
C ARG A 275 -1.39 0.55 8.59
N PHE A 276 -1.25 -0.63 9.18
CA PHE A 276 -0.97 -1.87 8.47
C PHE A 276 -2.08 -2.89 8.71
N GLN A 277 -2.21 -3.78 7.75
CA GLN A 277 -2.93 -5.04 7.87
C GLN A 277 -1.93 -6.17 7.65
N VAL A 278 -2.05 -7.25 8.42
CA VAL A 278 -1.28 -8.48 8.18
C VAL A 278 -2.19 -9.67 8.09
N SER A 279 -1.93 -10.55 7.13
CA SER A 279 -2.57 -11.85 6.99
C SER A 279 -1.63 -12.88 6.34
N GLU A 280 -2.02 -14.15 6.33
CA GLU A 280 -1.22 -15.20 5.69
C GLU A 280 -1.23 -15.09 4.17
N ASN A 281 -0.10 -15.45 3.54
CA ASN A 281 0.06 -15.47 2.08
C ASN A 281 -0.63 -16.71 1.49
N ARG A 282 -1.96 -16.76 1.56
CA ARG A 282 -2.75 -17.84 0.97
C ARG A 282 -3.04 -17.56 -0.50
N PRO A 283 -3.09 -18.59 -1.36
CA PRO A 283 -3.59 -18.43 -2.71
C PRO A 283 -4.99 -17.82 -2.69
N HIS A 284 -5.23 -16.88 -3.58
CA HIS A 284 -6.58 -16.35 -3.77
C HIS A 284 -7.39 -17.37 -4.56
N HIS A 285 -8.51 -17.80 -4.00
CA HIS A 285 -9.52 -18.60 -4.68
C HIS A 285 -10.49 -17.72 -5.45
#